data_d28ddce01160ebacccdf085016d65294
#
_entry.id   d28ddce01160ebacccdf085016d65294
#
_cell.length_a   1.000
_cell.length_b   1.000
_cell.length_c   1.000
_cell.angle_alpha   90.00
_cell.angle_beta   90.00
_cell.angle_gamma   90.00
#
_symmetry.space_group_name_H-M   'P 1'
#
loop_
_entity.id
_entity.type
_entity.pdbx_description
1 polymer ?
#
loop_
_entity_poly.entity_id
_entity_poly.type
_entity_poly.pdbx_seq_one_letter_code
_entity_poly.pdbx_strand_id
1 'polypeptide(L)'
;MTDRYGTFVASPLGRRLTGALGLPQPVELRRHTPGDPVLPGSVLVLGATPAAADARTLLASWGLEVADAPREGARHAAIVACFDGVATPADLGAVALEIGGALRSLGSSSRVVTVFEDPEAATDPTLRAARQGVTGLTRSIAHEMRRGGTANGLVLGEGVPPVSYTHLTLPTKRIV
;
A
#
# COMPACT_ATOMS: atom_id res chain seq x y z
N MET A 1 -1.17 7.34 28.71
CA MET A 1 -2.20 8.40 28.64
C MET A 1 -3.41 7.79 27.95
N THR A 2 -4.52 7.66 28.67
CA THR A 2 -5.78 7.12 28.14
C THR A 2 -6.40 8.19 27.27
N ASP A 3 -6.61 7.91 25.99
CA ASP A 3 -7.25 8.83 25.05
C ASP A 3 -8.75 8.97 25.40
N ARG A 4 -9.07 10.00 26.18
CA ARG A 4 -10.43 10.31 26.59
C ARG A 4 -11.37 10.63 25.42
N TYR A 5 -10.82 11.21 24.35
CA TYR A 5 -11.58 11.50 23.14
C TYR A 5 -11.95 10.21 22.39
N GLY A 6 -10.98 9.33 22.18
CA GLY A 6 -11.20 8.02 21.58
C GLY A 6 -12.22 7.18 22.35
N THR A 7 -12.13 7.18 23.68
CA THR A 7 -13.10 6.48 24.54
C THR A 7 -14.51 7.04 24.45
N PHE A 8 -14.67 8.38 24.40
CA PHE A 8 -15.97 9.02 24.24
C PHE A 8 -16.59 8.72 22.87
N VAL A 9 -15.81 8.86 21.79
CA VAL A 9 -16.27 8.62 20.41
C VAL A 9 -16.59 7.15 20.16
N ALA A 10 -15.92 6.23 20.83
CA ALA A 10 -16.20 4.79 20.78
C ALA A 10 -17.53 4.41 21.48
N SER A 11 -18.06 5.26 22.36
CA SER A 11 -19.34 5.03 23.03
C SER A 11 -20.52 5.11 22.06
N PRO A 12 -21.66 4.42 22.32
CA PRO A 12 -22.85 4.48 21.46
C PRO A 12 -23.38 5.91 21.27
N LEU A 13 -23.31 6.74 22.31
CA LEU A 13 -23.74 8.14 22.27
C LEU A 13 -22.75 9.00 21.47
N GLY A 14 -21.45 8.80 21.70
CA GLY A 14 -20.39 9.50 20.98
C GLY A 14 -20.44 9.23 19.47
N ARG A 15 -20.67 7.99 19.04
CA ARG A 15 -20.84 7.63 17.62
C ARG A 15 -22.02 8.31 16.95
N ARG A 16 -23.16 8.44 17.64
CA ARG A 16 -24.34 9.16 17.12
C ARG A 16 -24.08 10.65 16.97
N LEU A 17 -23.47 11.27 17.97
CA LEU A 17 -23.14 12.69 17.97
C LEU A 17 -22.08 13.03 16.91
N THR A 18 -21.00 12.27 16.83
CA THR A 18 -19.95 12.50 15.83
C THR A 18 -20.44 12.23 14.40
N GLY A 19 -21.33 11.23 14.21
CA GLY A 19 -21.97 10.99 12.92
C GLY A 19 -22.89 12.14 12.50
N ALA A 20 -23.70 12.69 13.41
CA ALA A 20 -24.59 13.82 13.14
C ALA A 20 -23.82 15.13 12.87
N LEU A 21 -22.65 15.30 13.48
CA LEU A 21 -21.79 16.49 13.32
C LEU A 21 -20.77 16.34 12.19
N GLY A 22 -20.73 15.20 11.47
CA GLY A 22 -19.75 14.94 10.42
C GLY A 22 -18.30 14.87 10.92
N LEU A 23 -18.07 14.65 12.22
CA LEU A 23 -16.74 14.58 12.79
C LEU A 23 -16.05 13.28 12.43
N PRO A 24 -14.72 13.31 12.16
CA PRO A 24 -13.96 12.10 11.88
C PRO A 24 -14.04 11.11 13.05
N GLN A 25 -14.48 9.89 12.76
CA GLN A 25 -14.44 8.83 13.76
C GLN A 25 -13.05 8.20 13.77
N PRO A 26 -12.40 8.04 14.94
CA PRO A 26 -11.14 7.35 15.05
C PRO A 26 -11.32 5.89 14.60
N VAL A 27 -10.43 5.46 13.69
CA VAL A 27 -10.39 4.08 13.21
C VAL A 27 -9.58 3.26 14.21
N GLU A 28 -10.18 2.18 14.71
CA GLU A 28 -9.45 1.22 15.53
C GLU A 28 -8.42 0.51 14.65
N LEU A 29 -7.13 0.78 14.92
CA LEU A 29 -6.04 0.18 14.19
C LEU A 29 -5.78 -1.24 14.72
N ARG A 30 -5.63 -2.20 13.80
CA ARG A 30 -5.23 -3.56 14.15
C ARG A 30 -3.88 -3.52 14.85
N ARG A 31 -3.83 -4.10 16.04
CA ARG A 31 -2.58 -4.39 16.75
C ARG A 31 -2.20 -5.83 16.50
N HIS A 32 -0.95 -6.06 16.13
CA HIS A 32 -0.43 -7.41 15.95
C HIS A 32 -0.22 -8.08 17.32
N THR A 33 -0.71 -9.29 17.45
CA THR A 33 -0.46 -10.16 18.60
C THR A 33 0.41 -11.33 18.13
N PRO A 34 1.38 -11.82 18.92
CA PRO A 34 2.15 -13.00 18.55
C PRO A 34 1.22 -14.18 18.21
N GLY A 35 1.43 -14.77 17.02
CA GLY A 35 0.56 -15.84 16.49
C GLY A 35 -0.50 -15.38 15.51
N ASP A 36 -0.78 -14.07 15.42
CA ASP A 36 -1.66 -13.54 14.37
C ASP A 36 -1.02 -13.67 12.99
N PRO A 37 -1.83 -13.86 11.92
CA PRO A 37 -1.32 -13.80 10.55
C PRO A 37 -0.75 -12.40 10.28
N VAL A 38 0.33 -12.34 9.51
CA VAL A 38 1.01 -11.08 9.13
C VAL A 38 0.02 -10.10 8.51
N LEU A 39 -0.85 -10.59 7.63
CA LEU A 39 -1.93 -9.84 7.01
C LEU A 39 -3.28 -10.55 7.22
N PRO A 40 -4.38 -9.79 7.46
CA PRO A 40 -5.71 -10.36 7.75
C PRO A 40 -6.52 -10.67 6.49
N GLY A 41 -5.89 -10.92 5.36
CA GLY A 41 -6.55 -11.22 4.10
C GLY A 41 -5.57 -11.36 2.95
N SER A 42 -6.09 -11.51 1.73
CA SER A 42 -5.29 -11.69 0.54
C SER A 42 -4.51 -10.43 0.14
N VAL A 43 -3.44 -10.64 -0.61
CA VAL A 43 -2.62 -9.59 -1.21
C VAL A 43 -2.89 -9.57 -2.72
N LEU A 44 -3.24 -8.41 -3.24
CA LEU A 44 -3.37 -8.19 -4.67
C LEU A 44 -2.02 -7.74 -5.23
N VAL A 45 -1.47 -8.46 -6.21
CA VAL A 45 -0.20 -8.09 -6.87
C VAL A 45 -0.49 -7.65 -8.29
N LEU A 46 -0.28 -6.37 -8.56
CA LEU A 46 -0.53 -5.72 -9.85
C LEU A 46 0.76 -5.47 -10.61
N GLY A 47 0.68 -5.53 -11.91
CA GLY A 47 1.80 -5.41 -12.84
C GLY A 47 2.22 -6.74 -13.44
N ALA A 48 2.66 -6.70 -14.70
CA ALA A 48 3.15 -7.87 -15.47
C ALA A 48 4.68 -7.79 -15.62
N THR A 49 5.39 -7.57 -14.52
CA THR A 49 6.83 -7.29 -14.48
C THR A 49 7.57 -8.39 -13.71
N PRO A 50 8.90 -8.50 -13.86
CA PRO A 50 9.72 -9.39 -13.05
C PRO A 50 9.54 -9.19 -11.55
N ALA A 51 9.52 -7.94 -11.07
CA ALA A 51 9.28 -7.65 -9.66
C ALA A 51 7.92 -8.12 -9.17
N ALA A 52 6.88 -8.08 -10.02
CA ALA A 52 5.57 -8.62 -9.68
C ALA A 52 5.58 -10.14 -9.55
N ALA A 53 6.31 -10.85 -10.44
CA ALA A 53 6.47 -12.30 -10.37
C ALA A 53 7.20 -12.71 -9.07
N ASP A 54 8.30 -12.02 -8.75
CA ASP A 54 9.06 -12.24 -7.54
C ASP A 54 8.22 -11.96 -6.28
N ALA A 55 7.46 -10.86 -6.28
CA ALA A 55 6.58 -10.52 -5.18
C ALA A 55 5.51 -11.60 -4.95
N ARG A 56 4.90 -12.16 -6.01
CA ARG A 56 3.94 -13.27 -5.90
C ARG A 56 4.57 -14.48 -5.25
N THR A 57 5.75 -14.87 -5.72
CA THR A 57 6.49 -16.03 -5.20
C THR A 57 6.84 -15.85 -3.73
N LEU A 58 7.36 -14.67 -3.36
CA LEU A 58 7.76 -14.35 -2.00
C LEU A 58 6.55 -14.36 -1.04
N LEU A 59 5.47 -13.67 -1.41
CA LEU A 59 4.26 -13.57 -0.59
C LEU A 59 3.59 -14.94 -0.41
N ALA A 60 3.57 -15.76 -1.45
CA ALA A 60 3.08 -17.14 -1.37
C ALA A 60 3.96 -18.00 -0.43
N SER A 61 5.28 -17.81 -0.43
CA SER A 61 6.19 -18.51 0.48
C SER A 61 5.96 -18.16 1.97
N TRP A 62 5.37 -17.00 2.24
CA TRP A 62 4.94 -16.60 3.59
C TRP A 62 3.55 -17.12 3.97
N GLY A 63 2.95 -17.96 3.13
CA GLY A 63 1.63 -18.52 3.35
C GLY A 63 0.48 -17.52 3.13
N LEU A 64 0.74 -16.41 2.43
CA LEU A 64 -0.28 -15.42 2.12
C LEU A 64 -1.06 -15.84 0.86
N GLU A 65 -2.36 -15.58 0.85
CA GLU A 65 -3.18 -15.71 -0.35
C GLU A 65 -2.86 -14.56 -1.31
N VAL A 66 -2.38 -14.88 -2.50
CA VAL A 66 -2.04 -13.91 -3.54
C VAL A 66 -3.12 -13.93 -4.63
N ALA A 67 -3.58 -12.75 -5.04
CA ALA A 67 -4.54 -12.57 -6.11
C ALA A 67 -3.99 -11.62 -7.18
N ASP A 68 -4.33 -11.86 -8.45
CA ASP A 68 -3.92 -11.04 -9.60
C ASP A 68 -4.97 -10.00 -9.99
N ALA A 69 -6.21 -10.18 -9.52
CA ALA A 69 -7.32 -9.26 -9.79
C ALA A 69 -8.25 -9.15 -8.56
N PRO A 70 -8.91 -8.00 -8.38
CA PRO A 70 -9.93 -7.85 -7.36
C PRO A 70 -11.05 -8.87 -7.57
N ARG A 71 -11.46 -9.56 -6.49
CA ARG A 71 -12.61 -10.47 -6.50
C ARG A 71 -13.81 -9.76 -5.90
N GLU A 72 -14.98 -9.97 -6.51
CA GLU A 72 -16.23 -9.40 -6.01
C GLU A 72 -16.51 -9.89 -4.59
N GLY A 73 -16.83 -8.94 -3.71
CA GLY A 73 -17.08 -9.22 -2.28
C GLY A 73 -15.84 -9.49 -1.43
N ALA A 74 -14.66 -9.71 -2.01
CA ALA A 74 -13.43 -9.91 -1.26
C ALA A 74 -12.90 -8.61 -0.66
N ARG A 75 -12.20 -8.72 0.49
CA ARG A 75 -11.45 -7.62 1.10
C ARG A 75 -9.98 -7.97 1.12
N HIS A 76 -9.19 -7.23 0.33
CA HIS A 76 -7.75 -7.40 0.31
C HIS A 76 -7.10 -6.68 1.48
N ALA A 77 -6.10 -7.32 2.08
CA ALA A 77 -5.31 -6.71 3.15
C ALA A 77 -4.20 -5.80 2.61
N ALA A 78 -3.72 -6.07 1.40
CA ALA A 78 -2.71 -5.25 0.76
C ALA A 78 -2.81 -5.27 -0.78
N ILE A 79 -2.22 -4.24 -1.39
CA ILE A 79 -1.88 -4.18 -2.81
C ILE A 79 -0.37 -4.00 -2.92
N VAL A 80 0.30 -4.80 -3.73
CA VAL A 80 1.67 -4.60 -4.20
C VAL A 80 1.59 -4.29 -5.69
N ALA A 81 1.94 -3.07 -6.08
CA ALA A 81 1.87 -2.60 -7.45
C ALA A 81 3.29 -2.35 -7.99
N CYS A 82 3.68 -3.11 -9.00
CA CYS A 82 5.02 -3.10 -9.54
C CYS A 82 5.09 -2.29 -10.83
N PHE A 83 6.03 -1.34 -10.84
CA PHE A 83 6.30 -0.38 -11.91
C PHE A 83 7.74 -0.50 -12.43
N ASP A 84 8.43 -1.59 -12.13
CA ASP A 84 9.73 -1.87 -12.71
C ASP A 84 9.61 -2.05 -14.23
N GLY A 85 10.53 -1.47 -14.97
CA GLY A 85 10.50 -1.46 -16.42
C GLY A 85 9.62 -0.38 -17.06
N VAL A 86 9.04 0.58 -16.29
CA VAL A 86 8.43 1.76 -16.89
C VAL A 86 9.47 2.59 -17.63
N ALA A 87 9.20 2.93 -18.89
CA ALA A 87 10.08 3.72 -19.74
C ALA A 87 9.57 5.16 -19.96
N THR A 88 8.27 5.32 -19.97
CA THR A 88 7.61 6.60 -20.23
C THR A 88 6.50 6.88 -19.21
N PRO A 89 6.10 8.14 -18.99
CA PRO A 89 4.96 8.45 -18.13
C PRO A 89 3.64 7.79 -18.56
N ALA A 90 3.46 7.47 -19.83
CA ALA A 90 2.27 6.77 -20.32
C ALA A 90 2.14 5.34 -19.77
N ASP A 91 3.27 4.69 -19.49
CA ASP A 91 3.29 3.31 -18.99
C ASP A 91 2.70 3.18 -17.58
N LEU A 92 2.60 4.29 -16.85
CA LEU A 92 1.98 4.32 -15.53
C LEU A 92 0.46 4.07 -15.58
N GLY A 93 -0.19 4.41 -16.70
CA GLY A 93 -1.64 4.51 -16.80
C GLY A 93 -2.38 3.22 -16.48
N ALA A 94 -1.94 2.09 -17.03
CA ALA A 94 -2.61 0.80 -16.85
C ALA A 94 -2.65 0.38 -15.37
N VAL A 95 -1.49 0.29 -14.73
CA VAL A 95 -1.39 -0.13 -13.33
C VAL A 95 -2.04 0.90 -12.39
N ALA A 96 -1.95 2.19 -12.70
CA ALA A 96 -2.62 3.23 -11.89
C ALA A 96 -4.15 3.08 -11.91
N LEU A 97 -4.75 2.75 -13.07
CA LEU A 97 -6.18 2.48 -13.19
C LEU A 97 -6.59 1.22 -12.45
N GLU A 98 -5.79 0.16 -12.52
CA GLU A 98 -6.03 -1.08 -11.76
C GLU A 98 -6.01 -0.82 -10.25
N ILE A 99 -5.03 -0.05 -9.75
CA ILE A 99 -4.99 0.38 -8.34
C ILE A 99 -6.26 1.15 -7.99
N GLY A 100 -6.62 2.15 -8.78
CA GLY A 100 -7.81 2.98 -8.54
C GLY A 100 -9.09 2.15 -8.43
N GLY A 101 -9.27 1.15 -9.29
CA GLY A 101 -10.36 0.19 -9.23
C GLY A 101 -10.33 -0.69 -7.97
N ALA A 102 -9.13 -1.08 -7.54
CA ALA A 102 -8.92 -1.98 -6.41
C ALA A 102 -9.01 -1.30 -5.04
N LEU A 103 -8.83 0.03 -4.91
CA LEU A 103 -8.84 0.73 -3.62
C LEU A 103 -10.12 0.47 -2.81
N ARG A 104 -11.26 0.31 -3.49
CA ARG A 104 -12.56 0.05 -2.83
C ARG A 104 -12.65 -1.35 -2.22
N SER A 105 -11.86 -2.30 -2.70
CA SER A 105 -11.78 -3.67 -2.19
C SER A 105 -10.83 -3.83 -1.00
N LEU A 106 -10.16 -2.76 -0.57
CA LEU A 106 -9.27 -2.79 0.58
C LEU A 106 -10.03 -2.85 1.91
N GLY A 107 -9.52 -3.67 2.81
CA GLY A 107 -9.98 -3.78 4.19
C GLY A 107 -9.48 -2.63 5.08
N SER A 108 -9.84 -2.67 6.36
CA SER A 108 -9.27 -1.76 7.37
C SER A 108 -7.80 -2.07 7.61
N SER A 109 -7.03 -1.03 7.93
CA SER A 109 -5.58 -1.12 8.18
C SER A 109 -4.80 -1.75 7.02
N SER A 110 -5.31 -1.61 5.79
CA SER A 110 -4.69 -2.15 4.57
C SER A 110 -3.38 -1.42 4.21
N ARG A 111 -2.59 -2.06 3.36
CA ARG A 111 -1.31 -1.53 2.89
C ARG A 111 -1.27 -1.49 1.37
N VAL A 112 -0.80 -0.38 0.82
CA VAL A 112 -0.43 -0.29 -0.59
C VAL A 112 1.07 -0.08 -0.65
N VAL A 113 1.75 -0.89 -1.47
CA VAL A 113 3.18 -0.76 -1.73
C VAL A 113 3.36 -0.62 -3.23
N THR A 114 3.94 0.48 -3.67
CA THR A 114 4.40 0.65 -5.05
C THR A 114 5.87 0.27 -5.13
N VAL A 115 6.25 -0.55 -6.11
CA VAL A 115 7.63 -1.01 -6.32
C VAL A 115 8.12 -0.41 -7.64
N PHE A 116 9.22 0.31 -7.62
CA PHE A 116 9.76 1.01 -8.80
C PHE A 116 11.26 1.25 -8.65
N GLU A 117 11.92 1.47 -9.77
CA GLU A 117 13.35 1.74 -9.83
C GLU A 117 13.66 3.20 -9.44
N ASP A 118 14.88 3.44 -8.95
CA ASP A 118 15.34 4.76 -8.50
C ASP A 118 15.26 5.79 -9.64
N PRO A 119 14.50 6.88 -9.47
CA PRO A 119 14.46 7.98 -10.43
C PRO A 119 15.83 8.65 -10.63
N GLU A 120 16.65 8.72 -9.57
CA GLU A 120 17.95 9.40 -9.61
C GLU A 120 18.99 8.59 -10.39
N ALA A 121 18.82 7.26 -10.53
CA ALA A 121 19.65 6.42 -11.36
C ALA A 121 19.38 6.60 -12.87
N ALA A 122 18.25 7.21 -13.26
CA ALA A 122 17.89 7.42 -14.65
C ALA A 122 18.62 8.63 -15.24
N THR A 123 19.40 8.43 -16.31
CA THR A 123 20.07 9.48 -17.07
C THR A 123 19.16 10.12 -18.12
N ASP A 124 18.23 9.34 -18.68
CA ASP A 124 17.22 9.84 -19.61
C ASP A 124 16.12 10.63 -18.86
N PRO A 125 15.83 11.88 -19.27
CA PRO A 125 14.80 12.68 -18.62
C PRO A 125 13.39 12.08 -18.67
N THR A 126 13.04 11.39 -19.74
CA THR A 126 11.72 10.75 -19.89
C THR A 126 11.57 9.60 -18.91
N LEU A 127 12.59 8.74 -18.81
CA LEU A 127 12.64 7.63 -17.87
C LEU A 127 12.61 8.14 -16.43
N ARG A 128 13.40 9.19 -16.13
CA ARG A 128 13.40 9.83 -14.80
C ARG A 128 12.01 10.37 -14.45
N ALA A 129 11.34 11.04 -15.39
CA ALA A 129 9.99 11.55 -15.19
C ALA A 129 8.98 10.42 -14.94
N ALA A 130 9.08 9.30 -15.66
CA ALA A 130 8.24 8.13 -15.47
C ALA A 130 8.40 7.56 -14.05
N ARG A 131 9.62 7.27 -13.62
CA ARG A 131 9.93 6.76 -12.28
C ARG A 131 9.50 7.73 -11.18
N GLN A 132 9.76 9.04 -11.34
CA GLN A 132 9.31 10.07 -10.42
C GLN A 132 7.78 10.18 -10.36
N GLY A 133 7.09 9.89 -11.46
CA GLY A 133 5.64 9.82 -11.53
C GLY A 133 5.05 8.78 -10.58
N VAL A 134 5.75 7.64 -10.35
CA VAL A 134 5.32 6.62 -9.36
C VAL A 134 5.34 7.18 -7.95
N THR A 135 6.33 8.02 -7.61
CA THR A 135 6.38 8.71 -6.30
C THR A 135 5.15 9.62 -6.11
N GLY A 136 4.78 10.36 -7.16
CA GLY A 136 3.56 11.19 -7.14
C GLY A 136 2.29 10.36 -6.99
N LEU A 137 2.17 9.27 -7.76
CA LEU A 137 1.07 8.32 -7.67
C LEU A 137 0.94 7.72 -6.27
N THR A 138 2.05 7.30 -5.66
CA THR A 138 2.07 6.75 -4.30
C THR A 138 1.52 7.74 -3.28
N ARG A 139 1.89 9.02 -3.39
CA ARG A 139 1.36 10.09 -2.54
C ARG A 139 -0.13 10.30 -2.75
N SER A 140 -0.60 10.28 -4.00
CA SER A 140 -2.03 10.39 -4.32
C SER A 140 -2.81 9.22 -3.73
N ILE A 141 -2.30 7.99 -3.85
CA ILE A 141 -2.88 6.81 -3.23
C ILE A 141 -2.95 6.99 -1.70
N ALA A 142 -1.88 7.49 -1.07
CA ALA A 142 -1.85 7.70 0.37
C ALA A 142 -2.95 8.65 0.85
N HIS A 143 -3.27 9.70 0.07
CA HIS A 143 -4.39 10.61 0.36
C HIS A 143 -5.77 9.95 0.22
N GLU A 144 -5.91 8.96 -0.67
CA GLU A 144 -7.14 8.21 -0.87
C GLU A 144 -7.33 7.07 0.14
N MET A 145 -6.27 6.69 0.87
CA MET A 145 -6.35 5.60 1.83
C MET A 145 -7.32 5.92 2.96
N ARG A 146 -8.16 4.95 3.28
CA ARG A 146 -9.21 5.06 4.29
C ARG A 146 -9.01 4.03 5.39
N ARG A 147 -9.74 4.16 6.50
CA ARG A 147 -9.82 3.16 7.58
C ARG A 147 -8.44 2.76 8.12
N GLY A 148 -7.52 3.73 8.28
CA GLY A 148 -6.18 3.48 8.81
C GLY A 148 -5.24 2.75 7.84
N GLY A 149 -5.59 2.71 6.54
CA GLY A 149 -4.68 2.22 5.51
C GLY A 149 -3.51 3.16 5.27
N THR A 150 -2.42 2.63 4.71
CA THR A 150 -1.21 3.40 4.34
C THR A 150 -0.72 3.03 2.95
N ALA A 151 -0.06 3.97 2.27
CA ALA A 151 0.65 3.70 1.03
C ALA A 151 2.11 4.13 1.16
N ASN A 152 3.02 3.27 0.65
CA ASN A 152 4.47 3.48 0.69
C ASN A 152 5.08 3.08 -0.64
N GLY A 153 6.19 3.75 -1.01
CA GLY A 153 7.00 3.38 -2.16
C GLY A 153 8.22 2.56 -1.74
N LEU A 154 8.50 1.50 -2.46
CA LEU A 154 9.73 0.72 -2.39
C LEU A 154 10.56 1.03 -3.64
N VAL A 155 11.70 1.68 -3.43
CA VAL A 155 12.63 2.02 -4.51
C VAL A 155 13.63 0.89 -4.66
N LEU A 156 13.72 0.33 -5.87
CA LEU A 156 14.69 -0.69 -6.22
C LEU A 156 16.01 -0.02 -6.60
N GLY A 157 17.10 -0.40 -5.95
CA GLY A 157 18.44 -0.03 -6.37
C GLY A 157 18.84 -0.75 -7.66
N GLU A 158 19.81 -0.21 -8.37
CA GLU A 158 20.31 -0.81 -9.60
C GLU A 158 20.89 -2.21 -9.33
N GLY A 159 20.43 -3.20 -10.11
CA GLY A 159 20.88 -4.59 -10.01
C GLY A 159 20.44 -5.35 -8.74
N VAL A 160 19.57 -4.77 -7.92
CA VAL A 160 19.09 -5.42 -6.71
C VAL A 160 17.69 -6.02 -6.95
N PRO A 161 17.56 -7.37 -6.94
CA PRO A 161 16.26 -7.99 -7.11
C PRO A 161 15.35 -7.70 -5.90
N PRO A 162 14.02 -7.58 -6.11
CA PRO A 162 13.04 -7.28 -5.04
C PRO A 162 13.11 -8.24 -3.84
N VAL A 163 13.57 -9.46 -4.07
CA VAL A 163 13.66 -10.54 -3.06
C VAL A 163 14.80 -10.32 -2.05
N SER A 164 15.78 -9.44 -2.34
CA SER A 164 16.92 -9.17 -1.44
C SER A 164 16.55 -8.36 -0.20
N TYR A 165 15.32 -7.88 -0.11
CA TYR A 165 14.86 -6.98 0.99
C TYR A 165 14.31 -7.70 2.22
N THR A 166 14.64 -8.95 2.44
CA THR A 166 14.23 -9.68 3.66
C THR A 166 14.78 -9.07 4.96
N HIS A 167 15.63 -8.04 4.89
CA HIS A 167 16.25 -7.37 6.02
C HIS A 167 16.13 -5.84 6.01
N LEU A 168 15.07 -5.28 5.41
CA LEU A 168 14.81 -3.85 5.49
C LEU A 168 14.38 -3.44 6.91
N THR A 169 15.35 -3.01 7.70
CA THR A 169 15.05 -2.10 8.81
C THR A 169 14.78 -0.72 8.21
N LEU A 170 13.51 -0.36 8.07
CA LEU A 170 13.13 1.01 7.71
C LEU A 170 13.66 1.96 8.79
N PRO A 171 14.54 2.94 8.46
CA PRO A 171 14.85 3.99 9.39
C PRO A 171 13.56 4.80 9.60
N THR A 172 12.93 4.64 10.75
CA THR A 172 11.82 5.49 11.17
C THR A 172 12.36 6.89 11.42
N LYS A 173 12.49 7.68 10.36
CA LYS A 173 12.76 9.10 10.49
C LYS A 173 11.46 9.73 11.00
N ARG A 174 11.42 10.00 12.31
CA ARG A 174 10.36 10.79 12.93
C ARG A 174 10.43 12.18 12.28
N ILE A 175 9.44 12.51 11.46
CA ILE A 175 9.24 13.90 11.04
C ILE A 175 8.51 14.56 12.21
N VAL A 176 9.21 15.49 12.85
CA VAL A 176 8.67 16.40 13.86
C VAL A 176 7.94 17.52 13.13
#